data_a1fd0873c49133d2e9f15aeac46c1457
#
_entry.id   a1fd0873c49133d2e9f15aeac46c1457
#
_cell.length_a   1.000
_cell.length_b   1.000
_cell.length_c   1.000
_cell.angle_alpha   90.00
_cell.angle_beta   90.00
_cell.angle_gamma   90.00
#
_symmetry.space_group_name_H-M   'P 1'
#
loop_
_entity.id
_entity.type
_entity.pdbx_description
1 polymer ?
#
loop_
_entity_poly.entity_id
_entity_poly.type
_entity_poly.pdbx_seq_one_letter_code
_entity_poly.pdbx_strand_id
1 'polypeptide(L)'
;KIEIYCKKKKIEKLKDIPKDLLQSSRKDYAENYHQIIQEAHIKNTPWVNKDISEQFKKWKMPYYFMDFETIQQGVPIIENTKPFEQVPFQWSVHKLSEKGKALEEFSFIDFDDQDIELNFLKKLIETLGDKGTIFVHNHPFEKGVLNKLKEKPKMKSYSDQVDSIIDRIEDTLELTRKNFYSPEMFGKYSLKKIIKGIPTQISYESEDEDAVSDGSDAQLAWFKCTDLKTKPWEKDNYKKELIKYCSKDTGAMYDLVSYFLNLK
;
A
#
# COMPACT_ATOMS: atom_id res chain seq x y z
N LYS A 1 14.70 -12.78 23.05
CA LYS A 1 15.50 -12.41 24.26
C LYS A 1 14.72 -11.44 25.16
N ILE A 2 14.17 -10.33 24.65
CA ILE A 2 13.43 -9.31 25.43
C ILE A 2 12.23 -9.95 26.13
N GLU A 3 11.40 -10.71 25.43
CA GLU A 3 10.21 -11.37 25.99
C GLU A 3 10.56 -12.28 27.18
N ILE A 4 11.62 -13.09 27.06
CA ILE A 4 12.07 -13.97 28.15
C ILE A 4 12.52 -13.16 29.37
N TYR A 5 13.25 -12.05 29.14
CA TYR A 5 13.67 -11.15 30.20
C TYR A 5 12.46 -10.53 30.91
N CYS A 6 11.51 -9.98 30.14
CA CYS A 6 10.30 -9.36 30.69
C CYS A 6 9.48 -10.37 31.54
N LYS A 7 9.27 -11.59 31.03
CA LYS A 7 8.59 -12.66 31.79
C LYS A 7 9.32 -12.98 33.10
N LYS A 8 10.65 -13.16 33.06
CA LYS A 8 11.45 -13.45 34.26
C LYS A 8 11.44 -12.31 35.28
N LYS A 9 11.42 -11.06 34.83
CA LYS A 9 11.42 -9.86 35.69
C LYS A 9 10.03 -9.32 35.97
N LYS A 10 8.97 -9.96 35.49
CA LYS A 10 7.56 -9.51 35.62
C LYS A 10 7.34 -8.08 35.11
N ILE A 11 7.99 -7.71 34.01
CA ILE A 11 7.83 -6.41 33.37
C ILE A 11 6.60 -6.48 32.45
N GLU A 12 5.60 -5.65 32.74
CA GLU A 12 4.33 -5.60 31.98
C GLU A 12 4.20 -4.35 31.11
N LYS A 13 4.95 -3.30 31.42
CA LYS A 13 4.85 -2.02 30.71
C LYS A 13 6.09 -1.76 29.86
N LEU A 14 5.87 -1.29 28.65
CA LEU A 14 6.94 -0.96 27.69
C LEU A 14 7.99 -0.01 28.28
N LYS A 15 7.55 0.99 29.07
CA LYS A 15 8.43 1.99 29.70
C LYS A 15 9.43 1.40 30.70
N ASP A 16 9.14 0.23 31.26
CA ASP A 16 9.96 -0.41 32.30
C ASP A 16 11.02 -1.36 31.69
N ILE A 17 11.05 -1.52 30.38
CA ILE A 17 12.07 -2.31 29.69
C ILE A 17 13.38 -1.51 29.61
N PRO A 18 14.50 -2.05 30.10
CA PRO A 18 15.80 -1.39 30.00
C PRO A 18 16.19 -1.06 28.54
N LYS A 19 16.69 0.16 28.30
CA LYS A 19 17.02 0.64 26.94
C LYS A 19 18.13 -0.18 26.26
N ASP A 20 19.08 -0.71 27.01
CA ASP A 20 20.15 -1.58 26.51
C ASP A 20 19.63 -2.87 25.87
N LEU A 21 18.47 -3.36 26.33
CA LEU A 21 17.80 -4.51 25.72
C LEU A 21 17.04 -4.16 24.41
N LEU A 22 16.79 -2.89 24.15
CA LEU A 22 16.05 -2.38 23.02
C LEU A 22 16.95 -1.98 21.83
N GLN A 23 18.22 -2.32 21.85
CA GLN A 23 19.10 -2.09 20.73
C GLN A 23 18.67 -2.92 19.51
N SER A 24 18.65 -2.30 18.35
CA SER A 24 18.23 -2.93 17.09
C SER A 24 18.93 -2.27 15.91
N SER A 25 19.34 -3.10 14.96
CA SER A 25 20.10 -2.68 13.78
C SER A 25 19.56 -3.28 12.48
N ARG A 26 18.25 -3.39 12.36
CA ARG A 26 17.61 -3.83 11.10
C ARG A 26 17.78 -2.74 10.03
N LYS A 27 18.24 -3.14 8.83
CA LYS A 27 18.51 -2.21 7.72
C LYS A 27 17.26 -1.50 7.17
N ASP A 28 16.09 -2.14 7.30
CA ASP A 28 14.80 -1.66 6.84
C ASP A 28 14.08 -0.75 7.85
N TYR A 29 14.70 -0.48 9.02
CA TYR A 29 14.18 0.41 10.06
C TYR A 29 15.18 1.50 10.42
N ALA A 30 14.70 2.51 11.15
CA ALA A 30 15.57 3.46 11.83
C ALA A 30 16.51 2.75 12.81
N GLU A 31 17.70 3.28 12.99
CA GLU A 31 18.61 2.75 14.00
C GLU A 31 17.95 2.81 15.39
N ASN A 32 18.10 1.73 16.16
CA ASN A 32 17.48 1.61 17.50
C ASN A 32 15.97 1.83 17.52
N TYR A 33 15.25 1.42 16.47
CA TYR A 33 13.81 1.67 16.32
C TYR A 33 12.97 1.18 17.52
N HIS A 34 13.39 0.15 18.27
CA HIS A 34 12.70 -0.26 19.48
C HIS A 34 12.77 0.79 20.59
N GLN A 35 13.90 1.52 20.71
CA GLN A 35 14.02 2.62 21.67
C GLN A 35 13.17 3.80 21.21
N ILE A 36 13.11 4.08 19.91
CA ILE A 36 12.24 5.10 19.33
C ILE A 36 10.78 4.81 19.68
N ILE A 37 10.33 3.57 19.49
CA ILE A 37 8.97 3.13 19.86
C ILE A 37 8.72 3.36 21.35
N GLN A 38 9.63 2.92 22.21
CA GLN A 38 9.50 3.10 23.67
C GLN A 38 9.38 4.59 24.02
N GLU A 39 10.25 5.43 23.48
CA GLU A 39 10.24 6.87 23.79
C GLU A 39 8.99 7.57 23.27
N ALA A 40 8.52 7.23 22.07
CA ALA A 40 7.28 7.77 21.52
C ALA A 40 6.08 7.45 22.42
N HIS A 41 5.96 6.22 22.91
CA HIS A 41 4.91 5.83 23.85
C HIS A 41 5.04 6.49 25.22
N ILE A 42 6.26 6.64 25.76
CA ILE A 42 6.48 7.34 27.05
C ILE A 42 6.08 8.81 26.97
N LYS A 43 6.47 9.47 25.87
CA LYS A 43 6.18 10.90 25.64
C LYS A 43 4.77 11.14 25.09
N ASN A 44 4.10 10.11 24.64
CA ASN A 44 2.84 10.14 23.90
C ASN A 44 2.90 11.13 22.71
N THR A 45 4.01 11.11 21.95
CA THR A 45 4.25 11.98 20.79
C THR A 45 4.86 11.20 19.66
N PRO A 46 4.52 11.52 18.40
CA PRO A 46 5.19 10.92 17.24
C PRO A 46 6.70 11.23 17.23
N TRP A 47 7.46 10.28 16.73
CA TRP A 47 8.84 10.47 16.35
C TRP A 47 8.93 10.69 14.83
N VAL A 48 9.68 11.68 14.42
CA VAL A 48 9.98 11.98 13.01
C VAL A 48 11.48 12.18 12.86
N ASN A 49 12.07 11.56 11.84
CA ASN A 49 13.45 11.83 11.46
C ASN A 49 13.56 13.24 10.90
N LYS A 50 14.44 14.06 11.47
CA LYS A 50 14.64 15.46 11.06
C LYS A 50 15.13 15.61 9.62
N ASP A 51 15.81 14.60 9.10
CA ASP A 51 16.41 14.62 7.75
C ASP A 51 15.48 14.03 6.67
N ILE A 52 14.21 13.76 7.01
CA ILE A 52 13.27 13.16 6.06
C ILE A 52 13.08 14.00 4.79
N SER A 53 13.14 15.32 4.91
CA SER A 53 13.00 16.24 3.78
C SER A 53 14.10 16.06 2.71
N GLU A 54 15.29 15.63 3.11
CA GLU A 54 16.40 15.37 2.18
C GLU A 54 16.10 14.21 1.22
N GLN A 55 15.30 13.24 1.66
CA GLN A 55 14.93 12.09 0.83
C GLN A 55 14.06 12.49 -0.36
N PHE A 56 13.27 13.57 -0.21
CA PHE A 56 12.40 14.06 -1.29
C PHE A 56 13.16 14.76 -2.42
N LYS A 57 14.42 15.16 -2.21
CA LYS A 57 15.25 15.79 -3.25
C LYS A 57 15.57 14.86 -4.42
N LYS A 58 15.57 13.54 -4.20
CA LYS A 58 15.83 12.53 -5.24
C LYS A 58 14.62 12.22 -6.11
N TRP A 59 13.41 12.51 -5.64
CA TRP A 59 12.16 12.15 -6.31
C TRP A 59 11.66 13.26 -7.21
N LYS A 60 11.16 12.89 -8.38
CA LYS A 60 10.72 13.79 -9.44
C LYS A 60 9.21 13.77 -9.57
N MET A 61 8.61 14.95 -9.72
CA MET A 61 7.19 15.08 -10.08
C MET A 61 6.96 14.62 -11.53
N PRO A 62 5.73 14.21 -11.88
CA PRO A 62 4.59 14.05 -11.00
C PRO A 62 4.79 12.92 -9.99
N TYR A 63 4.10 12.98 -8.85
CA TYR A 63 4.02 11.86 -7.91
C TYR A 63 2.74 11.07 -8.18
N TYR A 64 2.90 9.76 -8.27
CA TYR A 64 1.81 8.81 -8.37
C TYR A 64 1.75 7.98 -7.09
N PHE A 65 0.55 7.71 -6.61
CA PHE A 65 0.28 6.82 -5.47
C PHE A 65 -0.54 5.68 -6.02
N MET A 66 0.01 4.49 -6.05
CA MET A 66 -0.53 3.36 -6.79
C MET A 66 -0.75 2.16 -5.87
N ASP A 67 -1.87 1.48 -6.06
CA ASP A 67 -2.22 0.25 -5.36
C ASP A 67 -2.96 -0.72 -6.27
N PHE A 68 -2.83 -2.04 -6.03
CA PHE A 68 -3.38 -3.10 -6.85
C PHE A 68 -4.23 -4.06 -6.02
N GLU A 69 -5.31 -4.58 -6.65
CA GLU A 69 -6.04 -5.72 -6.14
C GLU A 69 -5.91 -6.92 -7.08
N THR A 70 -5.75 -8.10 -6.50
CA THR A 70 -5.57 -9.36 -7.23
C THR A 70 -6.51 -10.43 -6.72
N ILE A 71 -6.95 -11.31 -7.62
CA ILE A 71 -7.57 -12.59 -7.24
C ILE A 71 -6.54 -13.70 -7.28
N GLN A 72 -6.73 -14.71 -6.43
CA GLN A 72 -5.85 -15.86 -6.35
C GLN A 72 -6.69 -17.12 -6.09
N GLN A 73 -6.80 -17.97 -7.09
CA GLN A 73 -7.73 -19.11 -7.05
C GLN A 73 -7.01 -20.45 -6.99
N GLY A 74 -7.51 -21.36 -6.15
CA GLY A 74 -7.03 -22.74 -6.12
C GLY A 74 -7.39 -23.54 -7.38
N VAL A 75 -8.56 -23.23 -7.98
CA VAL A 75 -8.98 -23.75 -9.29
C VAL A 75 -9.04 -22.57 -10.26
N PRO A 76 -8.15 -22.50 -11.26
CA PRO A 76 -8.15 -21.40 -12.22
C PRO A 76 -9.45 -21.34 -13.01
N ILE A 77 -10.06 -20.16 -13.07
CA ILE A 77 -11.22 -19.87 -13.92
C ILE A 77 -10.88 -18.86 -15.02
N ILE A 78 -9.71 -18.22 -14.94
CA ILE A 78 -9.20 -17.32 -15.98
C ILE A 78 -8.25 -18.12 -16.87
N GLU A 79 -8.45 -18.00 -18.18
CA GLU A 79 -7.70 -18.75 -19.16
C GLU A 79 -6.18 -18.47 -19.05
N ASN A 80 -5.38 -19.53 -19.23
CA ASN A 80 -3.91 -19.48 -19.16
C ASN A 80 -3.32 -19.06 -17.79
N THR A 81 -4.08 -19.24 -16.70
CA THR A 81 -3.58 -19.06 -15.32
C THR A 81 -3.33 -20.38 -14.63
N LYS A 82 -2.50 -20.36 -13.59
CA LYS A 82 -2.15 -21.54 -12.76
C LYS A 82 -2.87 -21.50 -11.41
N PRO A 83 -3.02 -22.64 -10.71
CA PRO A 83 -3.49 -22.64 -9.33
C PRO A 83 -2.69 -21.67 -8.47
N PHE A 84 -3.41 -20.84 -7.69
CA PHE A 84 -2.85 -19.83 -6.80
C PHE A 84 -2.02 -18.74 -7.51
N GLU A 85 -2.15 -18.57 -8.82
CA GLU A 85 -1.57 -17.43 -9.52
C GLU A 85 -2.34 -16.15 -9.16
N GLN A 86 -1.59 -15.09 -8.87
CA GLN A 86 -2.17 -13.76 -8.65
C GLN A 86 -2.52 -13.13 -9.98
N VAL A 87 -3.80 -12.85 -10.19
CA VAL A 87 -4.31 -12.17 -11.38
C VAL A 87 -4.82 -10.79 -10.97
N PRO A 88 -4.18 -9.72 -11.41
CA PRO A 88 -4.61 -8.38 -11.09
C PRO A 88 -5.89 -8.03 -11.86
N PHE A 89 -6.86 -7.47 -11.15
CA PHE A 89 -8.15 -7.08 -11.71
C PHE A 89 -8.50 -5.61 -11.49
N GLN A 90 -7.82 -4.95 -10.57
CA GLN A 90 -8.07 -3.55 -10.22
C GLN A 90 -6.77 -2.83 -9.86
N TRP A 91 -6.71 -1.55 -10.20
CA TRP A 91 -5.74 -0.62 -9.66
C TRP A 91 -6.41 0.74 -9.37
N SER A 92 -5.84 1.45 -8.42
CA SER A 92 -6.10 2.86 -8.17
C SER A 92 -4.80 3.65 -8.27
N VAL A 93 -4.88 4.86 -8.82
CA VAL A 93 -3.77 5.80 -8.92
C VAL A 93 -4.24 7.20 -8.57
N HIS A 94 -3.67 7.79 -7.51
CA HIS A 94 -3.73 9.23 -7.31
C HIS A 94 -2.50 9.89 -7.90
N LYS A 95 -2.66 11.02 -8.58
CA LYS A 95 -1.57 11.76 -9.22
C LYS A 95 -1.50 13.20 -8.73
N LEU A 96 -0.36 13.58 -8.21
CA LEU A 96 -0.01 14.95 -7.89
C LEU A 96 0.94 15.49 -8.97
N SER A 97 0.41 16.27 -9.89
CA SER A 97 1.17 16.78 -11.04
C SER A 97 2.25 17.76 -10.64
N GLU A 98 1.93 18.67 -9.69
CA GLU A 98 2.85 19.68 -9.12
C GLU A 98 2.44 19.99 -7.69
N LYS A 99 3.40 20.49 -6.88
CA LYS A 99 3.09 20.91 -5.50
C LYS A 99 2.03 22.01 -5.50
N GLY A 100 0.96 21.79 -4.71
CA GLY A 100 -0.16 22.73 -4.58
C GLY A 100 -1.22 22.63 -5.67
N LYS A 101 -1.10 21.69 -6.62
CA LYS A 101 -2.18 21.36 -7.57
C LYS A 101 -3.18 20.39 -6.95
N ALA A 102 -4.36 20.36 -7.53
CA ALA A 102 -5.37 19.38 -7.17
C ALA A 102 -4.88 17.96 -7.44
N LEU A 103 -5.26 17.03 -6.58
CA LEU A 103 -5.00 15.62 -6.74
C LEU A 103 -5.94 15.07 -7.81
N GLU A 104 -5.38 14.40 -8.81
CA GLU A 104 -6.14 13.71 -9.85
C GLU A 104 -6.31 12.24 -9.43
N GLU A 105 -7.48 11.66 -9.64
CA GLU A 105 -7.77 10.27 -9.30
C GLU A 105 -8.10 9.47 -10.57
N PHE A 106 -7.48 8.30 -10.70
CA PHE A 106 -7.69 7.34 -11.77
C PHE A 106 -7.92 5.96 -11.18
N SER A 107 -8.82 5.21 -11.78
CA SER A 107 -9.07 3.82 -11.38
C SER A 107 -9.35 2.94 -12.59
N PHE A 108 -9.03 1.68 -12.46
CA PHE A 108 -9.38 0.61 -13.38
C PHE A 108 -9.90 -0.56 -12.59
N ILE A 109 -10.96 -1.17 -13.05
CA ILE A 109 -11.49 -2.42 -12.54
C ILE A 109 -12.11 -3.21 -13.69
N ASP A 110 -11.80 -4.50 -13.75
CA ASP A 110 -12.32 -5.41 -14.77
C ASP A 110 -12.84 -6.70 -14.14
N PHE A 111 -13.91 -7.23 -14.70
CA PHE A 111 -14.55 -8.47 -14.30
C PHE A 111 -14.64 -9.48 -15.47
N ASP A 112 -14.06 -9.11 -16.62
CA ASP A 112 -13.99 -10.00 -17.77
C ASP A 112 -12.90 -11.07 -17.55
N ASP A 113 -13.15 -12.29 -17.95
CA ASP A 113 -12.22 -13.41 -17.85
C ASP A 113 -11.24 -13.47 -19.05
N GLN A 114 -11.54 -12.69 -20.08
CA GLN A 114 -10.76 -12.70 -21.32
C GLN A 114 -9.63 -11.67 -21.34
N ASP A 115 -8.80 -11.25 -21.32
CA ASP A 115 -7.79 -10.19 -21.45
C ASP A 115 -7.72 -9.22 -20.24
N ILE A 116 -8.27 -9.62 -19.09
CA ILE A 116 -8.27 -8.78 -17.87
C ILE A 116 -6.87 -8.24 -17.56
N GLU A 117 -5.83 -9.07 -17.62
CA GLU A 117 -4.45 -8.69 -17.31
C GLU A 117 -3.87 -7.76 -18.37
N LEU A 118 -4.21 -7.96 -19.63
CA LEU A 118 -3.76 -7.10 -20.73
C LEU A 118 -4.42 -5.72 -20.65
N ASN A 119 -5.71 -5.68 -20.37
CA ASN A 119 -6.45 -4.43 -20.18
C ASN A 119 -5.93 -3.66 -18.96
N PHE A 120 -5.72 -4.37 -17.83
CA PHE A 120 -5.10 -3.83 -16.63
C PHE A 120 -3.76 -3.14 -16.96
N LEU A 121 -2.86 -3.86 -17.63
CA LEU A 121 -1.52 -3.37 -17.93
C LEU A 121 -1.53 -2.18 -18.90
N LYS A 122 -2.30 -2.25 -19.99
CA LYS A 122 -2.39 -1.18 -20.98
C LYS A 122 -2.87 0.13 -20.35
N LYS A 123 -3.95 0.06 -19.57
CA LYS A 123 -4.52 1.24 -18.90
C LYS A 123 -3.58 1.82 -17.84
N LEU A 124 -2.87 0.96 -17.13
CA LEU A 124 -1.87 1.39 -16.14
C LEU A 124 -0.71 2.14 -16.82
N ILE A 125 -0.16 1.61 -17.92
CA ILE A 125 0.93 2.26 -18.69
C ILE A 125 0.47 3.63 -19.21
N GLU A 126 -0.74 3.71 -19.79
CA GLU A 126 -1.33 4.98 -20.27
C GLU A 126 -1.43 6.02 -19.15
N THR A 127 -1.82 5.59 -17.93
CA THR A 127 -2.02 6.49 -16.79
C THR A 127 -0.71 6.98 -16.19
N LEU A 128 0.28 6.09 -16.03
CA LEU A 128 1.55 6.41 -15.37
C LEU A 128 2.57 7.11 -16.28
N GLY A 129 2.43 6.96 -17.59
CA GLY A 129 3.39 7.50 -18.56
C GLY A 129 4.84 7.09 -18.26
N ASP A 130 5.79 7.92 -18.71
CA ASP A 130 7.23 7.61 -18.69
C ASP A 130 8.02 8.40 -17.62
N LYS A 131 7.38 9.27 -16.83
CA LYS A 131 8.04 10.20 -15.90
C LYS A 131 7.40 10.18 -14.51
N GLY A 132 8.17 10.72 -13.56
CA GLY A 132 7.70 10.90 -12.19
C GLY A 132 8.01 9.73 -11.27
N THR A 133 7.73 9.89 -10.00
CA THR A 133 7.95 8.89 -8.95
C THR A 133 6.64 8.20 -8.62
N ILE A 134 6.67 6.88 -8.46
CA ILE A 134 5.50 6.06 -8.15
C ILE A 134 5.65 5.55 -6.73
N PHE A 135 4.76 5.97 -5.83
CA PHE A 135 4.73 5.50 -4.45
C PHE A 135 3.74 4.34 -4.31
N VAL A 136 4.21 3.28 -3.68
CA VAL A 136 3.40 2.12 -3.28
C VAL A 136 3.64 1.83 -1.80
N HIS A 137 2.81 0.97 -1.19
CA HIS A 137 3.01 0.54 0.19
C HIS A 137 3.33 -0.95 0.25
N ASN A 138 4.60 -1.31 0.51
CA ASN A 138 5.14 -2.67 0.43
C ASN A 138 5.41 -3.14 -1.01
N HIS A 139 6.30 -2.44 -1.71
CA HIS A 139 6.63 -2.60 -3.12
C HIS A 139 6.89 -4.03 -3.66
N PRO A 140 7.27 -5.05 -2.86
CA PRO A 140 7.44 -6.39 -3.40
C PRO A 140 6.16 -6.97 -4.03
N PHE A 141 4.99 -6.53 -3.59
CA PHE A 141 3.72 -6.99 -4.13
C PHE A 141 3.50 -6.44 -5.54
N GLU A 142 3.49 -5.11 -5.72
CA GLU A 142 3.24 -4.48 -7.02
C GLU A 142 4.34 -4.83 -8.04
N LYS A 143 5.61 -4.79 -7.61
CA LYS A 143 6.73 -5.22 -8.47
C LYS A 143 6.62 -6.70 -8.85
N GLY A 144 6.15 -7.55 -7.95
CA GLY A 144 5.91 -8.96 -8.20
C GLY A 144 4.84 -9.19 -9.25
N VAL A 145 3.71 -8.49 -9.17
CA VAL A 145 2.62 -8.54 -10.15
C VAL A 145 3.13 -8.06 -11.52
N LEU A 146 3.76 -6.89 -11.58
CA LEU A 146 4.28 -6.33 -12.84
C LEU A 146 5.33 -7.23 -13.51
N ASN A 147 6.25 -7.81 -12.74
CA ASN A 147 7.24 -8.75 -13.27
C ASN A 147 6.61 -10.03 -13.85
N LYS A 148 5.55 -10.55 -13.22
CA LYS A 148 4.82 -11.70 -13.76
C LYS A 148 4.09 -11.34 -15.05
N LEU A 149 3.45 -10.17 -15.11
CA LEU A 149 2.73 -9.71 -16.30
C LEU A 149 3.66 -9.57 -17.52
N LYS A 150 4.82 -8.91 -17.38
CA LYS A 150 5.73 -8.68 -18.53
C LYS A 150 6.29 -9.96 -19.13
N GLU A 151 6.29 -11.08 -18.38
CA GLU A 151 6.77 -12.36 -18.90
C GLU A 151 5.72 -13.13 -19.71
N LYS A 152 4.45 -12.76 -19.61
CA LYS A 152 3.38 -13.42 -20.34
C LYS A 152 3.46 -13.07 -21.83
N PRO A 153 3.24 -14.05 -22.76
CA PRO A 153 3.39 -13.83 -24.20
C PRO A 153 2.61 -12.63 -24.76
N LYS A 154 1.36 -12.44 -24.34
CA LYS A 154 0.49 -11.33 -24.78
C LYS A 154 1.02 -9.94 -24.35
N MET A 155 1.87 -9.88 -23.32
CA MET A 155 2.36 -8.64 -22.70
C MET A 155 3.84 -8.37 -22.99
N LYS A 156 4.50 -9.26 -23.72
CA LYS A 156 5.95 -9.16 -24.01
C LYS A 156 6.36 -7.86 -24.66
N SER A 157 5.51 -7.30 -25.52
CA SER A 157 5.75 -6.01 -26.18
C SER A 157 5.72 -4.80 -25.26
N TYR A 158 5.25 -4.95 -24.03
CA TYR A 158 5.19 -3.90 -23.00
C TYR A 158 6.32 -4.00 -21.96
N SER A 159 7.28 -4.93 -22.14
CA SER A 159 8.32 -5.20 -21.12
C SER A 159 9.12 -3.95 -20.77
N ASP A 160 9.53 -3.15 -21.74
CA ASP A 160 10.34 -1.94 -21.51
C ASP A 160 9.55 -0.88 -20.71
N GLN A 161 8.25 -0.72 -20.99
CA GLN A 161 7.38 0.21 -20.26
C GLN A 161 7.17 -0.29 -18.82
N VAL A 162 7.00 -1.60 -18.63
CA VAL A 162 6.86 -2.20 -17.28
C VAL A 162 8.16 -2.02 -16.50
N ASP A 163 9.32 -2.24 -17.09
CA ASP A 163 10.61 -2.02 -16.43
C ASP A 163 10.78 -0.54 -16.05
N SER A 164 10.41 0.39 -16.93
CA SER A 164 10.39 1.83 -16.63
C SER A 164 9.46 2.18 -15.44
N ILE A 165 8.31 1.52 -15.31
CA ILE A 165 7.42 1.68 -14.17
C ILE A 165 8.09 1.15 -12.89
N ILE A 166 8.63 -0.06 -12.92
CA ILE A 166 9.27 -0.73 -11.79
C ILE A 166 10.44 0.09 -11.23
N ASP A 167 11.24 0.70 -12.12
CA ASP A 167 12.41 1.52 -11.75
C ASP A 167 12.02 2.83 -11.03
N ARG A 168 10.81 3.31 -11.26
CA ARG A 168 10.27 4.53 -10.63
C ARG A 168 9.53 4.27 -9.31
N ILE A 169 9.35 3.00 -8.91
CA ILE A 169 8.61 2.64 -7.69
C ILE A 169 9.47 2.88 -6.45
N GLU A 170 8.93 3.66 -5.53
CA GLU A 170 9.44 3.94 -4.19
C GLU A 170 8.47 3.41 -3.12
N ASP A 171 8.99 2.92 -2.00
CA ASP A 171 8.21 2.24 -0.96
C ASP A 171 7.91 3.14 0.23
N THR A 172 6.63 3.48 0.43
CA THR A 172 6.19 4.26 1.58
C THR A 172 6.31 3.50 2.91
N LEU A 173 6.29 2.16 2.89
CA LEU A 173 6.52 1.34 4.08
C LEU A 173 7.97 1.47 4.56
N GLU A 174 8.96 1.33 3.65
CA GLU A 174 10.36 1.56 4.00
C GLU A 174 10.63 3.00 4.43
N LEU A 175 10.04 3.97 3.72
CA LEU A 175 10.14 5.38 4.07
C LEU A 175 9.65 5.62 5.50
N THR A 176 8.50 5.06 5.86
CA THR A 176 7.91 5.20 7.19
C THR A 176 8.77 4.52 8.25
N ARG A 177 9.19 3.27 8.03
CA ARG A 177 10.02 2.52 8.99
C ARG A 177 11.31 3.23 9.36
N LYS A 178 11.89 3.96 8.42
CA LYS A 178 13.15 4.68 8.63
C LYS A 178 12.96 6.08 9.22
N ASN A 179 11.77 6.67 9.09
CA ASN A 179 11.61 8.10 9.33
C ASN A 179 10.44 8.50 10.24
N PHE A 180 9.55 7.57 10.59
CA PHE A 180 8.35 7.92 11.34
C PHE A 180 7.86 6.78 12.24
N TYR A 181 7.42 7.16 13.42
CA TYR A 181 6.64 6.30 14.31
C TYR A 181 5.69 7.13 15.18
N SER A 182 4.43 6.71 15.28
CA SER A 182 3.45 7.27 16.22
C SER A 182 2.99 6.19 17.21
N PRO A 183 2.71 6.54 18.48
CA PRO A 183 2.09 5.64 19.45
C PRO A 183 0.82 4.97 18.94
N GLU A 184 0.01 5.69 18.14
CA GLU A 184 -1.24 5.19 17.54
C GLU A 184 -1.04 3.99 16.60
N MET A 185 0.19 3.75 16.16
CA MET A 185 0.55 2.61 15.31
C MET A 185 0.63 1.29 16.09
N PHE A 186 0.81 1.32 17.40
CA PHE A 186 0.95 0.14 18.26
C PHE A 186 1.98 -0.88 17.74
N GLY A 187 3.11 -0.40 17.21
CA GLY A 187 4.18 -1.22 16.66
C GLY A 187 3.89 -1.83 15.28
N LYS A 188 2.78 -1.50 14.65
CA LYS A 188 2.38 -1.99 13.32
C LYS A 188 2.59 -0.91 12.27
N TYR A 189 3.06 -1.32 11.07
CA TYR A 189 3.37 -0.44 9.95
C TYR A 189 2.44 -0.67 8.74
N SER A 190 1.25 -1.23 8.94
CA SER A 190 0.24 -1.21 7.87
C SER A 190 -0.27 0.22 7.66
N LEU A 191 -0.64 0.56 6.43
CA LEU A 191 -1.11 1.90 6.07
C LEU A 191 -2.25 2.38 6.98
N LYS A 192 -3.24 1.51 7.25
CA LYS A 192 -4.34 1.70 8.21
C LYS A 192 -3.90 2.10 9.63
N LYS A 193 -2.69 1.71 10.04
CA LYS A 193 -2.13 2.09 11.36
C LYS A 193 -1.29 3.34 11.29
N ILE A 194 -0.53 3.52 10.21
CA ILE A 194 0.33 4.69 9.99
C ILE A 194 -0.51 5.96 9.98
N ILE A 195 -1.61 5.98 9.22
CA ILE A 195 -2.44 7.18 9.06
C ILE A 195 -3.12 7.63 10.37
N LYS A 196 -3.30 6.74 11.36
CA LYS A 196 -3.80 7.14 12.69
C LYS A 196 -2.83 8.09 13.42
N GLY A 197 -1.57 8.12 13.03
CA GLY A 197 -0.54 8.97 13.60
C GLY A 197 -0.26 10.27 12.85
N ILE A 198 -1.00 10.56 11.78
CA ILE A 198 -0.85 11.78 10.97
C ILE A 198 -2.21 12.49 10.81
N PRO A 199 -2.22 13.81 10.52
CA PRO A 199 -3.46 14.50 10.16
C PRO A 199 -3.98 13.98 8.82
N THR A 200 -5.17 13.38 8.83
CA THR A 200 -5.88 12.89 7.64
C THR A 200 -7.37 12.88 7.88
N GLN A 201 -8.17 12.97 6.80
CA GLN A 201 -9.61 12.74 6.85
C GLN A 201 -9.97 11.30 6.44
N ILE A 202 -9.00 10.51 6.01
CA ILE A 202 -9.22 9.12 5.62
C ILE A 202 -9.40 8.25 6.86
N SER A 203 -10.49 7.49 6.90
CA SER A 203 -10.78 6.49 7.92
C SER A 203 -11.05 5.14 7.27
N TYR A 204 -10.51 4.09 7.87
CA TYR A 204 -10.80 2.69 7.52
C TYR A 204 -11.90 2.08 8.41
N GLU A 205 -12.41 2.83 9.36
CA GLU A 205 -13.53 2.39 10.17
C GLU A 205 -14.80 2.50 9.32
N SER A 206 -15.52 1.40 9.20
CA SER A 206 -16.82 1.33 8.51
C SER A 206 -17.82 0.65 9.43
N GLU A 207 -19.04 1.20 9.48
CA GLU A 207 -20.18 0.58 10.14
C GLU A 207 -20.95 -0.37 9.20
N ASP A 208 -20.53 -0.43 7.92
CA ASP A 208 -21.18 -1.24 6.89
C ASP A 208 -20.58 -2.66 6.89
N GLU A 209 -21.43 -3.67 7.11
CA GLU A 209 -21.02 -5.08 7.14
C GLU A 209 -20.56 -5.58 5.75
N ASP A 210 -21.03 -4.97 4.67
CA ASP A 210 -20.67 -5.31 3.29
C ASP A 210 -19.45 -4.54 2.77
N ALA A 211 -18.83 -3.69 3.58
CA ALA A 211 -17.68 -2.91 3.16
C ALA A 211 -16.45 -3.80 2.93
N VAL A 212 -15.77 -3.58 1.82
CA VAL A 212 -14.45 -4.18 1.57
C VAL A 212 -13.46 -3.58 2.55
N SER A 213 -12.87 -4.43 3.39
CA SER A 213 -11.98 -4.02 4.48
C SER A 213 -10.54 -4.50 4.33
N ASP A 214 -10.33 -5.54 3.55
CA ASP A 214 -9.00 -6.09 3.24
C ASP A 214 -8.99 -6.81 1.88
N GLY A 215 -7.81 -7.31 1.47
CA GLY A 215 -7.66 -8.00 0.19
C GLY A 215 -8.44 -9.31 0.07
N SER A 216 -8.84 -9.95 1.18
CA SER A 216 -9.70 -11.15 1.15
C SER A 216 -11.14 -10.76 0.80
N ASP A 217 -11.61 -9.65 1.37
CA ASP A 217 -12.92 -9.08 1.05
C ASP A 217 -12.96 -8.61 -0.41
N ALA A 218 -11.86 -8.01 -0.90
CA ALA A 218 -11.74 -7.58 -2.30
C ALA A 218 -11.86 -8.76 -3.28
N GLN A 219 -11.23 -9.90 -2.97
CA GLN A 219 -11.38 -11.12 -3.77
C GLN A 219 -12.83 -11.64 -3.73
N LEU A 220 -13.45 -11.68 -2.54
CA LEU A 220 -14.85 -12.12 -2.41
C LEU A 220 -15.78 -11.21 -3.22
N ALA A 221 -15.60 -9.89 -3.15
CA ALA A 221 -16.38 -8.92 -3.91
C ALA A 221 -16.22 -9.12 -5.42
N TRP A 222 -15.01 -9.41 -5.91
CA TRP A 222 -14.79 -9.76 -7.31
C TRP A 222 -15.58 -11.00 -7.73
N PHE A 223 -15.55 -12.07 -6.92
CA PHE A 223 -16.35 -13.27 -7.19
C PHE A 223 -17.85 -12.99 -7.20
N LYS A 224 -18.34 -12.13 -6.30
CA LYS A 224 -19.75 -11.72 -6.31
C LYS A 224 -20.11 -10.95 -7.59
N CYS A 225 -19.21 -10.09 -8.09
CA CYS A 225 -19.42 -9.37 -9.35
C CYS A 225 -19.46 -10.30 -10.57
N THR A 226 -18.69 -11.39 -10.57
CA THR A 226 -18.62 -12.35 -11.70
C THR A 226 -19.67 -13.46 -11.61
N ASP A 227 -20.26 -13.74 -10.45
CA ASP A 227 -21.29 -14.77 -10.27
C ASP A 227 -22.59 -14.38 -11.00
N LEU A 228 -23.08 -15.26 -11.86
CA LEU A 228 -24.34 -15.09 -12.60
C LEU A 228 -25.58 -15.05 -11.69
N LYS A 229 -25.49 -15.56 -10.46
CA LYS A 229 -26.59 -15.56 -9.49
C LYS A 229 -26.69 -14.27 -8.70
N THR A 230 -25.64 -13.46 -8.66
CA THR A 230 -25.64 -12.16 -7.98
C THR A 230 -26.48 -11.17 -8.78
N LYS A 231 -27.39 -10.49 -8.10
CA LYS A 231 -28.27 -9.52 -8.73
C LYS A 231 -27.51 -8.27 -9.22
N PRO A 232 -27.95 -7.61 -10.30
CA PRO A 232 -27.25 -6.45 -10.86
C PRO A 232 -26.95 -5.35 -9.83
N TRP A 233 -27.91 -5.01 -8.97
CA TRP A 233 -27.71 -3.96 -7.96
C TRP A 233 -26.69 -4.34 -6.86
N GLU A 234 -26.60 -5.66 -6.53
CA GLU A 234 -25.56 -6.17 -5.61
C GLU A 234 -24.18 -6.06 -6.25
N LYS A 235 -24.06 -6.43 -7.54
CA LYS A 235 -22.82 -6.25 -8.32
C LYS A 235 -22.36 -4.79 -8.36
N ASP A 236 -23.28 -3.86 -8.60
CA ASP A 236 -23.00 -2.44 -8.61
C ASP A 236 -22.50 -1.94 -7.24
N ASN A 237 -23.06 -2.48 -6.16
CA ASN A 237 -22.61 -2.16 -4.80
C ASN A 237 -21.19 -2.68 -4.54
N TYR A 238 -20.91 -3.96 -4.80
CA TYR A 238 -19.57 -4.53 -4.65
C TYR A 238 -18.54 -3.79 -5.50
N LYS A 239 -18.87 -3.42 -6.72
CA LYS A 239 -17.99 -2.64 -7.59
C LYS A 239 -17.66 -1.26 -6.99
N LYS A 240 -18.64 -0.56 -6.43
CA LYS A 240 -18.42 0.72 -5.76
C LYS A 240 -17.52 0.58 -4.53
N GLU A 241 -17.75 -0.43 -3.71
CA GLU A 241 -16.93 -0.68 -2.52
C GLU A 241 -15.48 -1.07 -2.89
N LEU A 242 -15.27 -1.86 -3.95
CA LEU A 242 -13.93 -2.18 -4.47
C LEU A 242 -13.20 -0.90 -4.91
N ILE A 243 -13.84 -0.03 -5.70
CA ILE A 243 -13.24 1.23 -6.14
C ILE A 243 -12.89 2.11 -4.93
N LYS A 244 -13.82 2.28 -4.00
CA LYS A 244 -13.64 3.07 -2.79
C LYS A 244 -12.51 2.55 -1.89
N TYR A 245 -12.39 1.22 -1.75
CA TYR A 245 -11.36 0.59 -0.93
C TYR A 245 -9.95 0.85 -1.50
N CYS A 246 -9.72 0.52 -2.76
CA CYS A 246 -8.42 0.72 -3.42
C CYS A 246 -8.04 2.22 -3.50
N SER A 247 -9.02 3.11 -3.75
CA SER A 247 -8.83 4.57 -3.74
C SER A 247 -8.46 5.11 -2.34
N LYS A 248 -8.98 4.52 -1.26
CA LYS A 248 -8.57 4.89 0.10
C LYS A 248 -7.09 4.64 0.35
N ASP A 249 -6.54 3.51 -0.10
CA ASP A 249 -5.15 3.15 0.13
C ASP A 249 -4.21 4.13 -0.61
N THR A 250 -4.52 4.46 -1.86
CA THR A 250 -3.75 5.46 -2.62
C THR A 250 -3.89 6.88 -2.08
N GLY A 251 -5.07 7.27 -1.60
CA GLY A 251 -5.28 8.54 -0.91
C GLY A 251 -4.53 8.62 0.42
N ALA A 252 -4.50 7.55 1.19
CA ALA A 252 -3.75 7.46 2.45
C ALA A 252 -2.23 7.58 2.24
N MET A 253 -1.70 7.00 1.15
CA MET A 253 -0.29 7.20 0.77
C MET A 253 -0.01 8.65 0.38
N TYR A 254 -0.94 9.31 -0.31
CA TYR A 254 -0.82 10.75 -0.61
C TYR A 254 -0.76 11.58 0.67
N ASP A 255 -1.66 11.35 1.62
CA ASP A 255 -1.67 12.07 2.90
C ASP A 255 -0.37 11.85 3.67
N LEU A 256 0.13 10.62 3.71
CA LEU A 256 1.40 10.27 4.36
C LEU A 256 2.60 11.01 3.74
N VAL A 257 2.73 10.98 2.43
CA VAL A 257 3.83 11.64 1.71
C VAL A 257 3.70 13.17 1.83
N SER A 258 2.47 13.70 1.74
CA SER A 258 2.21 15.12 1.93
C SER A 258 2.54 15.59 3.35
N TYR A 259 2.24 14.78 4.37
CA TYR A 259 2.65 15.05 5.74
C TYR A 259 4.17 15.19 5.84
N PHE A 260 4.94 14.24 5.28
CA PHE A 260 6.40 14.30 5.30
C PHE A 260 6.99 15.49 4.50
N LEU A 261 6.36 15.85 3.38
CA LEU A 261 6.76 17.02 2.58
C LEU A 261 6.57 18.36 3.30
N ASN A 262 5.63 18.43 4.24
CA ASN A 262 5.30 19.65 4.98
C ASN A 262 5.96 19.74 6.35
N LEU A 263 6.74 18.74 6.78
CA LEU A 263 7.57 18.81 7.98
C LEU A 263 8.73 19.78 7.74
N LYS A 264 8.85 20.75 8.64
CA LYS A 264 9.93 21.76 8.63
C LYS A 264 11.06 21.35 9.56
#